data_f89f20df1d7233f9626716965f1e166e
#
_entry.id   f89f20df1d7233f9626716965f1e166e
#
_cell.length_a   1.000
_cell.length_b   1.000
_cell.length_c   1.000
_cell.angle_alpha   90.00
_cell.angle_beta   90.00
_cell.angle_gamma   90.00
#
_symmetry.space_group_name_H-M   'P 1'
#
loop_
_entity.id
_entity.type
_entity.pdbx_description
1 polymer ?
#
loop_
_entity_poly.entity_id
_entity_poly.type
_entity_poly.pdbx_seq_one_letter_code
_entity_poly.pdbx_strand_id
1 'polypeptide(L)'
;MEGLSYGVGDAVIGLNPAIDTVKSVSDILNLFHDTKTKLGIPTQICVLGHVTTQLKALKSGVPMDLCFQSIAGSEKALASFGVDVDLLEQANELMDKYGTSKGPNYMYFETGQGSELSSNAHNGADQLVMESRCYGLARHYKPFLVNTVVGFIGPEYIYDSKELIRAALEDNFCGHMHGLPMGCDICYTNHMKADQNDCDSLLVMLASTGCHYVIGVPQSDDVMLMYQSTSYHDIAAIREMLSLSPIEPFKNWLESYGIWENGGPGKNFGNPRVFL
;
A
#
# COMPACT_ATOMS: atom_id res chain seq x y z
N MET A 1 -3.44 -13.44 9.12
CA MET A 1 -3.52 -14.91 8.89
C MET A 1 -4.38 -15.24 7.69
N GLU A 2 -5.58 -14.67 7.55
CA GLU A 2 -6.45 -14.93 6.40
C GLU A 2 -5.77 -14.58 5.08
N GLY A 3 -5.31 -13.33 4.90
CA GLY A 3 -4.60 -12.92 3.69
C GLY A 3 -3.41 -13.82 3.34
N LEU A 4 -2.61 -14.19 4.33
CA LEU A 4 -1.47 -15.11 4.14
C LEU A 4 -1.92 -16.48 3.60
N SER A 5 -3.08 -16.98 4.03
CA SER A 5 -3.63 -18.25 3.54
C SER A 5 -4.11 -18.18 2.09
N TYR A 6 -4.36 -16.99 1.57
CA TYR A 6 -4.64 -16.73 0.15
C TYR A 6 -3.39 -16.32 -0.65
N GLY A 7 -2.22 -16.42 -0.04
CA GLY A 7 -0.97 -16.02 -0.68
C GLY A 7 -0.80 -14.50 -0.82
N VAL A 8 -1.50 -13.71 0.01
CA VAL A 8 -1.41 -12.25 0.04
C VAL A 8 -0.55 -11.81 1.21
N GLY A 9 0.28 -10.77 1.02
CA GLY A 9 1.20 -10.24 2.03
C GLY A 9 2.68 -10.41 1.67
N ASP A 10 2.97 -10.72 0.42
CA ASP A 10 4.35 -10.90 -0.07
C ASP A 10 5.15 -9.60 -0.14
N ALA A 11 4.51 -8.47 -0.46
CA ALA A 11 5.17 -7.17 -0.44
C ALA A 11 5.24 -6.61 1.00
N VAL A 12 4.10 -6.51 1.66
CA VAL A 12 3.99 -5.92 2.99
C VAL A 12 2.75 -6.44 3.73
N ILE A 13 2.85 -6.57 5.04
CA ILE A 13 1.71 -6.69 5.94
C ILE A 13 1.57 -5.35 6.66
N GLY A 14 0.46 -4.69 6.44
CA GLY A 14 0.17 -3.37 6.97
C GLY A 14 -1.17 -3.28 7.69
N LEU A 15 -1.33 -2.27 8.52
CA LEU A 15 -2.59 -1.96 9.19
C LEU A 15 -2.68 -0.46 9.48
N ASN A 16 -3.86 0.11 9.23
CA ASN A 16 -4.21 1.45 9.69
C ASN A 16 -4.68 1.39 11.14
N PRO A 17 -4.02 2.08 12.07
CA PRO A 17 -4.47 2.09 13.45
C PRO A 17 -5.77 2.92 13.58
N ALA A 18 -6.76 2.42 14.30
CA ALA A 18 -7.98 3.18 14.60
C ALA A 18 -7.70 4.47 15.39
N ILE A 19 -6.64 4.48 16.17
CA ILE A 19 -6.14 5.65 16.91
C ILE A 19 -4.64 5.75 16.69
N ASP A 20 -4.18 6.83 16.09
CA ASP A 20 -2.76 7.09 15.81
C ASP A 20 -2.04 7.61 17.07
N THR A 21 -1.68 6.70 17.96
CA THR A 21 -0.85 6.97 19.14
C THR A 21 0.43 6.14 19.11
N VAL A 22 1.47 6.62 19.77
CA VAL A 22 2.73 5.85 19.90
C VAL A 22 2.47 4.45 20.45
N LYS A 23 1.54 4.33 21.41
CA LYS A 23 1.19 3.03 21.99
C LYS A 23 0.54 2.09 20.98
N SER A 24 -0.49 2.52 20.26
CA SER A 24 -1.18 1.68 19.27
C SER A 24 -0.25 1.28 18.12
N VAL A 25 0.55 2.21 17.62
CA VAL A 25 1.57 1.94 16.58
C VAL A 25 2.59 0.91 17.09
N SER A 26 3.08 1.08 18.32
CA SER A 26 4.04 0.14 18.93
C SER A 26 3.45 -1.24 19.12
N ASP A 27 2.22 -1.34 19.65
CA ASP A 27 1.55 -2.62 19.89
C ASP A 27 1.35 -3.40 18.58
N ILE A 28 0.94 -2.72 17.51
CA ILE A 28 0.73 -3.34 16.19
C ILE A 28 2.06 -3.81 15.57
N LEU A 29 3.08 -2.96 15.58
CA LEU A 29 4.39 -3.31 15.02
C LEU A 29 5.04 -4.48 15.78
N ASN A 30 4.96 -4.50 17.10
CA ASN A 30 5.44 -5.62 17.89
C ASN A 30 4.69 -6.91 17.56
N LEU A 31 3.35 -6.86 17.47
CA LEU A 31 2.53 -8.01 17.10
C LEU A 31 2.91 -8.56 15.71
N PHE A 32 3.11 -7.66 14.73
CA PHE A 32 3.50 -8.06 13.39
C PHE A 32 4.92 -8.64 13.36
N HIS A 33 5.86 -8.04 14.09
CA HIS A 33 7.21 -8.51 14.19
C HIS A 33 7.29 -9.92 14.83
N ASP A 34 6.59 -10.13 15.93
CA ASP A 34 6.53 -11.42 16.62
C ASP A 34 5.89 -12.48 15.72
N THR A 35 4.79 -12.15 15.04
CA THR A 35 4.11 -13.04 14.10
C THR A 35 5.01 -13.40 12.91
N LYS A 36 5.61 -12.39 12.28
CA LYS A 36 6.55 -12.57 11.18
C LYS A 36 7.72 -13.48 11.59
N THR A 37 8.29 -13.21 12.74
CA THR A 37 9.44 -13.98 13.26
C THR A 37 9.03 -15.41 13.61
N LYS A 38 7.92 -15.60 14.34
CA LYS A 38 7.42 -16.93 14.75
C LYS A 38 7.11 -17.83 13.55
N LEU A 39 6.53 -17.28 12.51
CA LEU A 39 6.13 -18.05 11.32
C LEU A 39 7.18 -18.02 10.20
N GLY A 40 8.28 -17.29 10.37
CA GLY A 40 9.33 -17.15 9.35
C GLY A 40 8.86 -16.52 8.05
N ILE A 41 7.94 -15.54 8.12
CA ILE A 41 7.32 -14.96 6.92
C ILE A 41 8.31 -14.01 6.22
N PRO A 42 8.68 -14.24 4.95
CA PRO A 42 9.58 -13.35 4.21
C PRO A 42 8.82 -12.13 3.63
N THR A 43 8.41 -11.22 4.50
CA THR A 43 7.65 -10.01 4.15
C THR A 43 8.16 -8.82 4.97
N GLN A 44 7.67 -7.63 4.64
CA GLN A 44 7.88 -6.41 5.43
C GLN A 44 6.67 -6.15 6.33
N ILE A 45 6.88 -5.42 7.43
CA ILE A 45 5.81 -4.94 8.30
C ILE A 45 5.73 -3.43 8.28
N CYS A 46 4.51 -2.89 8.35
CA CYS A 46 4.24 -1.46 8.34
C CYS A 46 2.99 -1.12 9.16
N VAL A 47 2.93 0.08 9.69
CA VAL A 47 1.71 0.69 10.23
C VAL A 47 1.44 1.98 9.48
N LEU A 48 0.24 2.12 8.92
CA LEU A 48 -0.16 3.28 8.14
C LEU A 48 -0.64 4.40 9.08
N GLY A 49 0.24 4.89 9.92
CA GLY A 49 0.05 6.02 10.82
C GLY A 49 0.90 7.22 10.40
N HIS A 50 0.70 8.36 11.03
CA HIS A 50 1.49 9.55 10.73
C HIS A 50 2.98 9.34 11.06
N VAL A 51 3.87 9.85 10.20
CA VAL A 51 5.32 9.65 10.32
C VAL A 51 5.86 10.06 11.70
N THR A 52 5.37 11.16 12.28
CA THR A 52 5.84 11.64 13.61
C THR A 52 5.55 10.64 14.73
N THR A 53 4.45 9.90 14.66
CA THR A 53 4.08 8.85 15.62
C THR A 53 4.99 7.63 15.44
N GLN A 54 5.20 7.22 14.19
CA GLN A 54 6.09 6.13 13.83
C GLN A 54 7.53 6.39 14.28
N LEU A 55 8.07 7.59 14.06
CA LEU A 55 9.42 7.95 14.48
C LEU A 55 9.60 7.96 16.01
N LYS A 56 8.57 8.29 16.78
CA LYS A 56 8.61 8.16 18.24
C LYS A 56 8.67 6.70 18.68
N ALA A 57 7.87 5.83 18.05
CA ALA A 57 7.91 4.40 18.28
C ALA A 57 9.29 3.80 17.92
N LEU A 58 9.81 4.12 16.73
CA LEU A 58 11.13 3.69 16.26
C LEU A 58 12.25 4.09 17.24
N LYS A 59 12.27 5.35 17.70
CA LYS A 59 13.26 5.85 18.69
C LYS A 59 13.17 5.16 20.05
N SER A 60 12.02 4.57 20.38
CA SER A 60 11.86 3.76 21.60
C SER A 60 12.26 2.29 21.42
N GLY A 61 12.77 1.92 20.25
CA GLY A 61 13.25 0.57 19.95
C GLY A 61 12.20 -0.40 19.42
N VAL A 62 11.04 0.11 18.97
CA VAL A 62 10.00 -0.72 18.34
C VAL A 62 10.48 -1.16 16.95
N PRO A 63 10.39 -2.46 16.61
CA PRO A 63 10.81 -2.95 15.29
C PRO A 63 9.93 -2.37 14.18
N MET A 64 10.58 -1.90 13.12
CA MET A 64 9.89 -1.29 11.97
C MET A 64 10.68 -1.59 10.70
N ASP A 65 10.03 -2.22 9.71
CA ASP A 65 10.66 -2.51 8.43
C ASP A 65 10.50 -1.36 7.43
N LEU A 66 9.32 -0.75 7.38
CA LEU A 66 8.98 0.36 6.50
C LEU A 66 8.34 1.50 7.30
N CYS A 67 8.65 2.72 6.92
CA CYS A 67 8.01 3.93 7.43
C CYS A 67 7.02 4.48 6.40
N PHE A 68 5.76 4.56 6.78
CA PHE A 68 4.67 5.03 5.93
C PHE A 68 4.50 6.55 6.05
N GLN A 69 4.18 7.20 4.93
CA GLN A 69 3.64 8.56 4.91
C GLN A 69 2.94 8.88 3.59
N SER A 70 1.78 9.53 3.65
CA SER A 70 1.14 10.15 2.49
C SER A 70 1.89 11.41 2.09
N ILE A 71 2.13 11.58 0.80
CA ILE A 71 2.86 12.70 0.22
C ILE A 71 2.09 13.35 -0.93
N ALA A 72 2.49 14.55 -1.32
CA ALA A 72 1.84 15.33 -2.37
C ALA A 72 2.84 16.13 -3.20
N GLY A 73 2.42 16.61 -4.37
CA GLY A 73 3.26 17.31 -5.36
C GLY A 73 3.45 18.81 -5.12
N SER A 74 2.90 19.37 -4.05
CA SER A 74 3.12 20.76 -3.66
C SER A 74 3.39 20.89 -2.17
N GLU A 75 4.19 21.89 -1.75
CA GLU A 75 4.50 22.15 -0.35
C GLU A 75 3.24 22.39 0.49
N LYS A 76 2.26 23.11 -0.08
CA LYS A 76 1.01 23.40 0.62
C LYS A 76 0.17 22.14 0.86
N ALA A 77 0.08 21.23 -0.12
CA ALA A 77 -0.62 19.96 0.04
C ALA A 77 0.16 19.03 1.00
N LEU A 78 1.49 18.99 0.89
CA LEU A 78 2.35 18.23 1.80
C LEU A 78 2.17 18.69 3.25
N ALA A 79 2.17 20.02 3.48
CA ALA A 79 1.91 20.60 4.79
C ALA A 79 0.50 20.29 5.32
N SER A 80 -0.51 20.12 4.46
CA SER A 80 -1.85 19.68 4.89
C SER A 80 -1.88 18.26 5.44
N PHE A 81 -0.92 17.41 5.05
CA PHE A 81 -0.68 16.09 5.64
C PHE A 81 0.19 16.14 6.90
N GLY A 82 0.59 17.34 7.35
CA GLY A 82 1.43 17.51 8.54
C GLY A 82 2.90 17.17 8.32
N VAL A 83 3.38 17.19 7.08
CA VAL A 83 4.76 16.85 6.74
C VAL A 83 5.39 17.90 5.84
N ASP A 84 6.72 17.93 5.86
CA ASP A 84 7.59 18.67 4.94
C ASP A 84 8.76 17.79 4.51
N VAL A 85 9.59 18.28 3.63
CA VAL A 85 10.76 17.56 3.12
C VAL A 85 11.76 17.24 4.23
N ASP A 86 11.97 18.17 5.17
CA ASP A 86 12.92 17.98 6.28
C ASP A 86 12.49 16.83 7.19
N LEU A 87 11.19 16.70 7.44
CA LEU A 87 10.64 15.59 8.22
C LEU A 87 10.77 14.24 7.49
N LEU A 88 10.56 14.24 6.17
CA LEU A 88 10.75 13.03 5.35
C LEU A 88 12.23 12.60 5.33
N GLU A 89 13.16 13.56 5.21
CA GLU A 89 14.61 13.30 5.29
C GLU A 89 14.98 12.70 6.65
N GLN A 90 14.49 13.33 7.74
CA GLN A 90 14.67 12.79 9.09
C GLN A 90 14.12 11.36 9.24
N ALA A 91 12.97 11.08 8.61
CA ALA A 91 12.39 9.74 8.65
C ALA A 91 13.28 8.71 7.96
N ASN A 92 13.76 9.03 6.77
CA ASN A 92 14.66 8.17 6.01
C ASN A 92 15.97 7.89 6.76
N GLU A 93 16.61 8.93 7.32
CA GLU A 93 17.82 8.79 8.14
C GLU A 93 17.61 7.93 9.40
N LEU A 94 16.47 8.12 10.07
CA LEU A 94 16.18 7.35 11.27
C LEU A 94 15.86 5.88 10.96
N MET A 95 15.22 5.61 9.83
CA MET A 95 15.00 4.25 9.34
C MET A 95 16.32 3.56 8.99
N ASP A 96 17.25 4.27 8.32
CA ASP A 96 18.59 3.74 8.05
C ASP A 96 19.34 3.36 9.32
N LYS A 97 19.16 4.15 10.38
CA LYS A 97 19.87 3.95 11.65
C LYS A 97 19.23 2.92 12.57
N TYR A 98 17.90 2.85 12.64
CA TYR A 98 17.16 2.10 13.65
C TYR A 98 16.17 1.09 13.08
N GLY A 99 15.86 1.13 11.77
CA GLY A 99 14.94 0.19 11.13
C GLY A 99 15.43 -1.25 11.21
N THR A 100 14.50 -2.18 11.15
CA THR A 100 14.78 -3.63 11.18
C THR A 100 15.05 -4.21 9.80
N SER A 101 14.58 -3.57 8.74
CA SER A 101 14.92 -3.94 7.36
C SER A 101 16.34 -3.48 7.01
N LYS A 102 16.95 -4.17 6.04
CA LYS A 102 18.26 -3.81 5.50
C LYS A 102 18.05 -3.04 4.19
N GLY A 103 18.07 -1.69 4.33
CA GLY A 103 17.78 -0.77 3.23
C GLY A 103 18.59 -0.94 1.94
N PRO A 104 18.55 0.05 1.03
CA PRO A 104 18.21 1.46 1.34
C PRO A 104 16.72 1.84 1.20
N ASN A 105 15.82 0.91 0.94
CA ASN A 105 14.42 1.20 0.59
C ASN A 105 13.55 1.09 1.86
N TYR A 106 13.38 2.19 2.59
CA TYR A 106 12.69 2.20 3.89
C TYR A 106 11.32 2.85 3.86
N MET A 107 11.05 3.68 2.83
CA MET A 107 9.83 4.47 2.79
C MET A 107 8.72 3.73 2.04
N TYR A 108 7.54 3.82 2.58
CA TYR A 108 6.29 3.46 1.92
C TYR A 108 5.48 4.76 1.74
N PHE A 109 5.38 5.24 0.52
CA PHE A 109 4.62 6.45 0.21
C PHE A 109 3.24 6.12 -0.33
N GLU A 110 2.29 6.95 0.07
CA GLU A 110 0.95 6.94 -0.46
C GLU A 110 0.66 8.27 -1.15
N THR A 111 0.03 8.20 -2.30
CA THR A 111 -0.34 9.33 -3.15
C THR A 111 -1.76 9.15 -3.67
N GLY A 112 -2.26 10.07 -4.46
CA GLY A 112 -3.53 9.93 -5.17
C GLY A 112 -3.95 11.22 -5.82
N GLN A 113 -4.45 11.12 -7.06
CA GLN A 113 -5.02 12.26 -7.78
C GLN A 113 -6.14 12.90 -6.96
N GLY A 114 -6.16 14.24 -6.88
CA GLY A 114 -7.12 14.99 -6.10
C GLY A 114 -6.60 15.55 -4.77
N SER A 115 -5.44 15.08 -4.28
CA SER A 115 -4.85 15.57 -3.02
C SER A 115 -4.62 17.08 -3.01
N GLU A 116 -4.10 17.62 -4.10
CA GLU A 116 -3.86 19.06 -4.26
C GLU A 116 -5.15 19.86 -4.45
N LEU A 117 -6.17 19.27 -5.07
CA LEU A 117 -7.49 19.91 -5.17
C LEU A 117 -8.13 20.03 -3.79
N SER A 118 -8.15 18.96 -3.01
CA SER A 118 -8.74 18.96 -1.66
C SER A 118 -8.06 19.97 -0.73
N SER A 119 -6.75 20.18 -0.92
CA SER A 119 -5.95 21.15 -0.15
C SER A 119 -5.97 22.56 -0.77
N ASN A 120 -6.70 22.78 -1.87
CA ASN A 120 -6.65 24.01 -2.66
C ASN A 120 -5.20 24.45 -2.96
N ALA A 121 -4.40 23.50 -3.43
CA ALA A 121 -2.95 23.63 -3.59
C ALA A 121 -2.45 23.26 -5.01
N HIS A 122 -3.37 23.05 -5.97
CA HIS A 122 -3.04 22.61 -7.34
C HIS A 122 -2.48 23.72 -8.24
N ASN A 123 -2.58 25.00 -7.84
CA ASN A 123 -2.03 26.15 -8.56
C ASN A 123 -2.45 26.23 -10.04
N GLY A 124 -3.64 25.75 -10.41
CA GLY A 124 -4.16 25.69 -11.77
C GLY A 124 -3.60 24.56 -12.65
N ALA A 125 -2.75 23.70 -12.10
CA ALA A 125 -2.28 22.50 -12.78
C ALA A 125 -3.31 21.37 -12.68
N ASP A 126 -3.30 20.45 -13.65
CA ASP A 126 -4.10 19.22 -13.56
C ASP A 126 -3.50 18.19 -12.58
N GLN A 127 -4.29 17.17 -12.27
CA GLN A 127 -3.94 16.20 -11.23
C GLN A 127 -2.76 15.31 -11.64
N LEU A 128 -2.63 14.95 -12.90
CA LEU A 128 -1.51 14.13 -13.36
C LEU A 128 -0.18 14.90 -13.28
N VAL A 129 -0.19 16.20 -13.56
CA VAL A 129 1.00 17.07 -13.35
C VAL A 129 1.39 17.10 -11.87
N MET A 130 0.42 17.19 -10.97
CA MET A 130 0.69 17.20 -9.54
C MET A 130 1.21 15.85 -9.04
N GLU A 131 0.63 14.73 -9.50
CA GLU A 131 1.14 13.39 -9.22
C GLU A 131 2.57 13.18 -9.76
N SER A 132 2.87 13.64 -10.97
CA SER A 132 4.24 13.59 -11.51
C SER A 132 5.25 14.33 -10.64
N ARG A 133 4.87 15.47 -10.06
CA ARG A 133 5.71 16.19 -9.07
C ARG A 133 5.87 15.40 -7.78
N CYS A 134 4.78 14.80 -7.29
CA CYS A 134 4.80 13.92 -6.12
C CYS A 134 5.75 12.73 -6.34
N TYR A 135 5.71 12.10 -7.51
CA TYR A 135 6.62 11.00 -7.87
C TYR A 135 8.07 11.45 -7.98
N GLY A 136 8.31 12.70 -8.40
CA GLY A 136 9.65 13.31 -8.35
C GLY A 136 10.20 13.37 -6.93
N LEU A 137 9.37 13.75 -5.95
CA LEU A 137 9.71 13.72 -4.52
C LEU A 137 9.93 12.29 -4.04
N ALA A 138 9.01 11.38 -4.32
CA ALA A 138 9.13 9.97 -3.92
C ALA A 138 10.44 9.34 -4.41
N ARG A 139 10.81 9.58 -5.66
CA ARG A 139 12.04 9.02 -6.26
C ARG A 139 13.30 9.43 -5.53
N HIS A 140 13.33 10.62 -4.92
CA HIS A 140 14.48 11.07 -4.13
C HIS A 140 14.83 10.08 -3.01
N TYR A 141 13.82 9.52 -2.34
CA TYR A 141 13.99 8.59 -1.22
C TYR A 141 14.15 7.12 -1.63
N LYS A 142 14.08 6.78 -2.92
CA LYS A 142 14.12 5.38 -3.40
C LYS A 142 13.19 4.48 -2.57
N PRO A 143 11.90 4.74 -2.56
CA PRO A 143 10.97 4.05 -1.67
C PRO A 143 10.89 2.55 -1.94
N PHE A 144 10.47 1.78 -0.96
CA PHE A 144 10.15 0.37 -1.13
C PHE A 144 8.84 0.19 -1.90
N LEU A 145 7.84 1.02 -1.59
CA LEU A 145 6.52 1.03 -2.24
C LEU A 145 6.05 2.48 -2.47
N VAL A 146 5.36 2.69 -3.58
CA VAL A 146 4.53 3.88 -3.81
C VAL A 146 3.13 3.41 -4.17
N ASN A 147 2.15 3.78 -3.38
CA ASN A 147 0.76 3.41 -3.54
C ASN A 147 -0.06 4.60 -4.02
N THR A 148 -0.76 4.48 -5.13
CA THR A 148 -1.82 5.43 -5.46
C THR A 148 -3.15 4.93 -4.93
N VAL A 149 -3.88 5.79 -4.21
CA VAL A 149 -5.20 5.49 -3.65
C VAL A 149 -6.24 6.15 -4.52
N VAL A 150 -6.91 5.36 -5.35
CA VAL A 150 -7.96 5.88 -6.23
C VAL A 150 -9.30 5.85 -5.51
N GLY A 151 -10.10 6.91 -5.70
CA GLY A 151 -11.38 7.04 -5.01
C GLY A 151 -11.32 7.54 -3.55
N PHE A 152 -10.10 7.74 -3.00
CA PHE A 152 -9.95 8.23 -1.64
C PHE A 152 -10.39 9.69 -1.44
N ILE A 153 -10.08 10.54 -2.43
CA ILE A 153 -10.33 12.00 -2.32
C ILE A 153 -11.79 12.36 -2.51
N GLY A 154 -12.63 11.36 -2.70
CA GLY A 154 -14.07 11.54 -2.72
C GLY A 154 -14.65 11.92 -4.07
N PRO A 155 -15.97 11.87 -4.17
CA PRO A 155 -16.71 12.02 -5.42
C PRO A 155 -16.68 13.43 -5.99
N GLU A 156 -16.14 14.40 -5.27
CA GLU A 156 -16.00 15.79 -5.75
C GLU A 156 -14.95 15.90 -6.86
N TYR A 157 -13.97 14.99 -6.91
CA TYR A 157 -12.81 15.05 -7.80
C TYR A 157 -12.68 13.83 -8.70
N ILE A 158 -13.04 12.64 -8.20
CA ILE A 158 -13.14 11.40 -8.95
C ILE A 158 -14.57 10.88 -8.75
N TYR A 159 -15.43 11.17 -9.70
CA TYR A 159 -16.87 11.05 -9.54
C TYR A 159 -17.44 9.72 -10.02
N ASP A 160 -16.89 9.16 -11.07
CA ASP A 160 -17.40 7.93 -11.69
C ASP A 160 -16.28 6.92 -12.00
N SER A 161 -16.67 5.72 -12.41
CA SER A 161 -15.77 4.61 -12.70
C SER A 161 -14.77 4.91 -13.82
N LYS A 162 -15.10 5.74 -14.78
CA LYS A 162 -14.19 6.08 -15.89
C LYS A 162 -13.06 6.97 -15.41
N GLU A 163 -13.37 7.91 -14.52
CA GLU A 163 -12.38 8.77 -13.89
C GLU A 163 -11.49 7.97 -12.95
N LEU A 164 -12.08 7.05 -12.17
CA LEU A 164 -11.35 6.13 -11.29
C LEU A 164 -10.35 5.27 -12.08
N ILE A 165 -10.80 4.61 -13.14
CA ILE A 165 -9.95 3.77 -13.99
C ILE A 165 -8.85 4.61 -14.65
N ARG A 166 -9.20 5.78 -15.15
CA ARG A 166 -8.26 6.70 -15.79
C ARG A 166 -7.17 7.14 -14.80
N ALA A 167 -7.56 7.62 -13.62
CA ALA A 167 -6.62 8.09 -12.60
C ALA A 167 -5.62 7.00 -12.19
N ALA A 168 -6.10 5.78 -11.91
CA ALA A 168 -5.24 4.67 -11.55
C ALA A 168 -4.23 4.28 -12.65
N LEU A 169 -4.68 4.24 -13.90
CA LEU A 169 -3.81 3.90 -15.03
C LEU A 169 -2.81 5.03 -15.35
N GLU A 170 -3.22 6.30 -15.25
CA GLU A 170 -2.34 7.45 -15.41
C GLU A 170 -1.25 7.45 -14.33
N ASP A 171 -1.61 7.21 -13.08
CA ASP A 171 -0.69 7.18 -11.96
C ASP A 171 0.29 6.01 -12.06
N ASN A 172 -0.22 4.81 -12.37
CA ASN A 172 0.62 3.64 -12.61
C ASN A 172 1.64 3.91 -13.74
N PHE A 173 1.19 4.44 -14.86
CA PHE A 173 2.07 4.77 -15.99
C PHE A 173 3.10 5.86 -15.61
N CYS A 174 2.63 6.95 -15.01
CA CYS A 174 3.50 8.07 -14.63
C CYS A 174 4.57 7.65 -13.61
N GLY A 175 4.18 6.88 -12.59
CA GLY A 175 5.11 6.37 -11.60
C GLY A 175 6.15 5.42 -12.20
N HIS A 176 5.76 4.54 -13.13
CA HIS A 176 6.71 3.69 -13.87
C HIS A 176 7.70 4.53 -14.68
N MET A 177 7.26 5.60 -15.33
CA MET A 177 8.16 6.52 -16.06
C MET A 177 9.15 7.23 -15.12
N HIS A 178 8.80 7.38 -13.84
CA HIS A 178 9.72 7.85 -12.79
C HIS A 178 10.63 6.75 -12.22
N GLY A 179 10.44 5.50 -12.63
CA GLY A 179 11.20 4.34 -12.11
C GLY A 179 10.79 3.92 -10.70
N LEU A 180 9.54 4.14 -10.33
CA LEU A 180 9.01 3.83 -9.00
C LEU A 180 8.34 2.43 -8.94
N PRO A 181 8.40 1.75 -7.79
CA PRO A 181 7.66 0.52 -7.53
C PRO A 181 6.17 0.83 -7.25
N MET A 182 5.41 1.05 -8.32
CA MET A 182 4.01 1.47 -8.22
C MET A 182 3.07 0.34 -7.83
N GLY A 183 2.16 0.66 -6.91
CA GLY A 183 1.01 -0.14 -6.57
C GLY A 183 -0.25 0.71 -6.48
N CYS A 184 -1.38 0.06 -6.25
CA CYS A 184 -2.67 0.71 -6.19
C CYS A 184 -3.53 0.16 -5.06
N ASP A 185 -4.17 1.06 -4.32
CA ASP A 185 -5.37 0.75 -3.56
C ASP A 185 -6.57 1.01 -4.47
N ILE A 186 -7.13 -0.08 -4.99
CA ILE A 186 -8.30 -0.05 -5.88
C ILE A 186 -9.52 0.05 -5.00
N CYS A 187 -9.98 1.28 -4.75
CA CYS A 187 -11.08 1.51 -3.85
C CYS A 187 -12.07 2.56 -4.41
N TYR A 188 -13.29 2.52 -3.93
CA TYR A 188 -14.28 3.56 -4.20
C TYR A 188 -15.14 3.82 -2.97
N THR A 189 -15.55 5.09 -2.80
CA THR A 189 -16.48 5.48 -1.75
C THR A 189 -17.92 5.24 -2.21
N ASN A 190 -18.84 5.02 -1.25
CA ASN A 190 -20.27 4.81 -1.54
C ASN A 190 -20.97 6.02 -2.20
N HIS A 191 -20.29 7.16 -2.33
CA HIS A 191 -20.81 8.35 -2.99
C HIS A 191 -20.47 8.42 -4.48
N MET A 192 -19.51 7.61 -4.93
CA MET A 192 -19.11 7.57 -6.34
C MET A 192 -20.12 6.77 -7.18
N LYS A 193 -20.20 7.11 -8.46
CA LYS A 193 -20.87 6.28 -9.47
C LYS A 193 -19.94 5.17 -9.97
N ALA A 194 -19.55 4.31 -9.06
CA ALA A 194 -18.74 3.13 -9.31
C ALA A 194 -19.29 1.96 -8.50
N ASP A 195 -18.96 0.75 -8.91
CA ASP A 195 -19.30 -0.47 -8.20
C ASP A 195 -18.12 -1.46 -8.15
N GLN A 196 -18.32 -2.62 -7.54
CA GLN A 196 -17.28 -3.63 -7.43
C GLN A 196 -16.80 -4.16 -8.78
N ASN A 197 -17.67 -4.23 -9.80
CA ASN A 197 -17.26 -4.67 -11.14
C ASN A 197 -16.28 -3.69 -11.79
N ASP A 198 -16.40 -2.38 -11.47
CA ASP A 198 -15.45 -1.37 -11.94
C ASP A 198 -14.07 -1.59 -11.29
N CYS A 199 -14.03 -1.92 -9.99
CA CYS A 199 -12.80 -2.26 -9.28
C CYS A 199 -12.18 -3.55 -9.82
N ASP A 200 -12.97 -4.58 -10.08
CA ASP A 200 -12.50 -5.84 -10.67
C ASP A 200 -11.93 -5.62 -12.07
N SER A 201 -12.59 -4.78 -12.88
CA SER A 201 -12.10 -4.41 -14.20
C SER A 201 -10.77 -3.64 -14.12
N LEU A 202 -10.66 -2.71 -13.18
CA LEU A 202 -9.43 -1.96 -12.94
C LEU A 202 -8.29 -2.86 -12.46
N LEU A 203 -8.58 -3.83 -11.59
CA LEU A 203 -7.60 -4.81 -11.13
C LEU A 203 -6.99 -5.60 -12.30
N VAL A 204 -7.84 -6.06 -13.24
CA VAL A 204 -7.37 -6.75 -14.45
C VAL A 204 -6.48 -5.83 -15.29
N MET A 205 -6.88 -4.58 -15.50
CA MET A 205 -6.11 -3.61 -16.28
C MET A 205 -4.75 -3.32 -15.64
N LEU A 206 -4.70 -3.03 -14.35
CA LEU A 206 -3.47 -2.74 -13.63
C LEU A 206 -2.52 -3.95 -13.61
N ALA A 207 -3.02 -5.13 -13.31
CA ALA A 207 -2.21 -6.34 -13.31
C ALA A 207 -1.64 -6.66 -14.71
N SER A 208 -2.42 -6.39 -15.77
CA SER A 208 -1.99 -6.58 -17.17
C SER A 208 -0.98 -5.53 -17.64
N THR A 209 -0.91 -4.37 -17.00
CA THR A 209 0.01 -3.26 -17.36
C THR A 209 1.25 -3.20 -16.47
N GLY A 210 1.48 -4.20 -15.64
CA GLY A 210 2.69 -4.33 -14.84
C GLY A 210 2.68 -3.57 -13.52
N CYS A 211 1.51 -3.28 -12.96
CA CYS A 211 1.40 -2.80 -11.58
C CYS A 211 2.08 -3.81 -10.63
N HIS A 212 2.97 -3.34 -9.77
CA HIS A 212 3.81 -4.23 -8.98
C HIS A 212 3.06 -4.90 -7.83
N TYR A 213 2.06 -4.23 -7.28
CA TYR A 213 1.22 -4.76 -6.20
C TYR A 213 -0.12 -4.04 -6.12
N VAL A 214 -1.07 -4.66 -5.45
CA VAL A 214 -2.34 -4.05 -5.07
C VAL A 214 -2.60 -4.27 -3.59
N ILE A 215 -3.32 -3.36 -2.95
CA ILE A 215 -3.75 -3.56 -1.56
C ILE A 215 -4.93 -4.51 -1.55
N GLY A 216 -4.88 -5.50 -0.67
CA GLY A 216 -5.99 -6.42 -0.42
C GLY A 216 -6.49 -6.32 1.00
N VAL A 217 -7.80 -6.37 1.17
CA VAL A 217 -8.48 -6.31 2.46
C VAL A 217 -9.44 -7.50 2.63
N PRO A 218 -9.83 -7.85 3.87
CA PRO A 218 -10.78 -8.92 4.08
C PRO A 218 -12.12 -8.61 3.40
N GLN A 219 -12.60 -9.51 2.52
CA GLN A 219 -13.93 -9.45 1.90
C GLN A 219 -14.25 -8.15 1.14
N SER A 220 -13.23 -7.45 0.63
CA SER A 220 -13.34 -6.16 -0.06
C SER A 220 -13.80 -4.98 0.82
N ASP A 221 -13.97 -5.15 2.12
CA ASP A 221 -14.45 -4.09 3.00
C ASP A 221 -13.30 -3.45 3.78
N ASP A 222 -12.95 -2.21 3.45
CA ASP A 222 -12.16 -1.36 4.35
C ASP A 222 -13.09 -0.70 5.37
N VAL A 223 -13.23 -1.36 6.50
CA VAL A 223 -14.17 -0.93 7.55
C VAL A 223 -13.76 0.37 8.25
N MET A 224 -12.49 0.76 8.16
CA MET A 224 -12.01 1.99 8.78
C MET A 224 -12.50 3.23 8.03
N LEU A 225 -12.45 3.20 6.70
CA LEU A 225 -12.83 4.31 5.82
C LEU A 225 -14.20 4.11 5.19
N MET A 226 -14.84 2.96 5.41
CA MET A 226 -16.11 2.56 4.79
C MET A 226 -16.03 2.57 3.25
N TYR A 227 -14.89 2.13 2.72
CA TYR A 227 -14.64 1.94 1.29
C TYR A 227 -14.90 0.51 0.87
N GLN A 228 -15.17 0.33 -0.42
CA GLN A 228 -15.01 -0.95 -1.09
C GLN A 228 -13.64 -0.97 -1.76
N SER A 229 -12.94 -2.09 -1.64
CA SER A 229 -11.59 -2.28 -2.15
C SER A 229 -11.42 -3.69 -2.73
N THR A 230 -10.20 -4.17 -2.89
CA THR A 230 -9.88 -5.48 -3.46
C THR A 230 -9.82 -6.55 -2.36
N SER A 231 -10.51 -7.68 -2.56
CA SER A 231 -10.44 -8.80 -1.62
C SER A 231 -9.21 -9.68 -1.85
N TYR A 232 -8.91 -10.55 -0.88
CA TYR A 232 -7.88 -11.59 -1.04
C TYR A 232 -8.26 -12.60 -2.13
N HIS A 233 -9.56 -12.83 -2.34
CA HIS A 233 -10.08 -13.72 -3.39
C HIS A 233 -9.83 -13.12 -4.78
N ASP A 234 -10.02 -11.81 -4.95
CA ASP A 234 -9.78 -11.12 -6.23
C ASP A 234 -8.31 -11.18 -6.58
N ILE A 235 -7.41 -10.98 -5.60
CA ILE A 235 -5.96 -11.11 -5.81
C ILE A 235 -5.58 -12.54 -6.21
N ALA A 236 -6.19 -13.53 -5.57
CA ALA A 236 -5.96 -14.93 -5.94
C ALA A 236 -6.46 -15.23 -7.35
N ALA A 237 -7.67 -14.76 -7.70
CA ALA A 237 -8.26 -14.94 -9.01
C ALA A 237 -7.44 -14.28 -10.12
N ILE A 238 -6.96 -13.05 -9.91
CA ILE A 238 -6.14 -12.36 -10.92
C ILE A 238 -4.77 -13.03 -11.12
N ARG A 239 -4.17 -13.56 -10.05
CA ARG A 239 -2.93 -14.36 -10.16
C ARG A 239 -3.14 -15.60 -11.01
N GLU A 240 -4.22 -16.33 -10.79
CA GLU A 240 -4.56 -17.50 -11.60
C GLU A 240 -4.83 -17.12 -13.06
N MET A 241 -5.66 -16.12 -13.29
CA MET A 241 -6.05 -15.64 -14.63
C MET A 241 -4.84 -15.24 -15.48
N LEU A 242 -3.89 -14.52 -14.90
CA LEU A 242 -2.70 -14.00 -15.58
C LEU A 242 -1.44 -14.88 -15.39
N SER A 243 -1.58 -16.03 -14.75
CA SER A 243 -0.46 -16.93 -14.42
C SER A 243 0.66 -16.22 -13.62
N LEU A 244 0.28 -15.37 -12.69
CA LEU A 244 1.21 -14.65 -11.82
C LEU A 244 1.50 -15.47 -10.56
N SER A 245 2.71 -15.35 -10.06
CA SER A 245 3.14 -15.99 -8.80
C SER A 245 3.53 -14.94 -7.76
N PRO A 246 3.40 -15.24 -6.47
CA PRO A 246 4.07 -14.44 -5.43
C PRO A 246 5.59 -14.39 -5.66
N ILE A 247 6.26 -13.41 -5.03
CA ILE A 247 7.73 -13.36 -5.08
C ILE A 247 8.34 -14.66 -4.57
N GLU A 248 9.47 -15.07 -5.13
CA GLU A 248 10.06 -16.39 -4.91
C GLU A 248 10.27 -16.76 -3.42
N PRO A 249 10.80 -15.90 -2.55
CA PRO A 249 10.92 -16.24 -1.13
C PRO A 249 9.58 -16.51 -0.44
N PHE A 250 8.54 -15.73 -0.78
CA PHE A 250 7.22 -15.90 -0.20
C PHE A 250 6.51 -17.13 -0.77
N LYS A 251 6.66 -17.41 -2.04
CA LYS A 251 6.17 -18.64 -2.68
C LYS A 251 6.73 -19.88 -1.98
N ASN A 252 8.06 -19.96 -1.78
CA ASN A 252 8.70 -21.07 -1.08
C ASN A 252 8.16 -21.23 0.35
N TRP A 253 7.89 -20.11 1.03
CA TRP A 253 7.27 -20.13 2.33
C TRP A 253 5.83 -20.67 2.29
N LEU A 254 5.01 -20.25 1.33
CA LEU A 254 3.65 -20.77 1.11
C LEU A 254 3.65 -22.28 0.80
N GLU A 255 4.62 -22.74 0.00
CA GLU A 255 4.79 -24.16 -0.32
C GLU A 255 5.09 -24.99 0.93
N SER A 256 5.86 -24.47 1.87
CA SER A 256 6.17 -25.15 3.13
C SER A 256 4.93 -25.40 4.00
N TYR A 257 3.88 -24.58 3.84
CA TYR A 257 2.58 -24.72 4.49
C TYR A 257 1.52 -25.45 3.63
N GLY A 258 1.87 -25.85 2.40
CA GLY A 258 0.94 -26.46 1.45
C GLY A 258 -0.17 -25.50 0.98
N ILE A 259 0.08 -24.20 1.06
CA ILE A 259 -0.82 -23.15 0.56
C ILE A 259 -0.64 -22.96 -0.93
N TRP A 260 0.59 -23.14 -1.43
CA TRP A 260 0.93 -23.06 -2.86
C TRP A 260 1.57 -24.37 -3.29
N GLU A 261 1.16 -24.95 -4.42
CA GLU A 261 1.66 -26.21 -4.95
C GLU A 261 1.61 -26.20 -6.49
N ASN A 262 2.65 -26.68 -7.16
CA ASN A 262 2.69 -26.83 -8.62
C ASN A 262 2.34 -25.55 -9.41
N GLY A 263 2.70 -24.38 -8.88
CA GLY A 263 2.45 -23.10 -9.54
C GLY A 263 1.05 -22.50 -9.32
N GLY A 264 0.28 -23.04 -8.39
CA GLY A 264 -1.08 -22.58 -8.08
C GLY A 264 -1.50 -22.87 -6.64
N PRO A 265 -2.79 -22.67 -6.34
CA PRO A 265 -3.36 -22.96 -5.03
C PRO A 265 -3.16 -24.41 -4.58
N GLY A 266 -2.61 -24.60 -3.38
CA GLY A 266 -2.40 -25.90 -2.75
C GLY A 266 -3.58 -26.36 -1.90
N LYS A 267 -3.43 -27.53 -1.26
CA LYS A 267 -4.50 -28.15 -0.42
C LYS A 267 -4.92 -27.32 0.79
N ASN A 268 -4.05 -26.44 1.26
CA ASN A 268 -4.31 -25.59 2.41
C ASN A 268 -4.67 -24.15 2.02
N PHE A 269 -4.88 -23.88 0.74
CA PHE A 269 -5.25 -22.55 0.26
C PHE A 269 -6.54 -22.08 0.91
N GLY A 270 -6.57 -20.84 1.41
CA GLY A 270 -7.69 -20.25 2.14
C GLY A 270 -7.93 -20.79 3.55
N ASN A 271 -7.01 -21.60 4.09
CA ASN A 271 -7.14 -22.16 5.44
C ASN A 271 -6.15 -21.50 6.43
N PRO A 272 -6.56 -20.47 7.18
CA PRO A 272 -5.66 -19.78 8.12
C PRO A 272 -5.25 -20.62 9.33
N ARG A 273 -5.91 -21.76 9.58
CA ARG A 273 -5.59 -22.64 10.72
C ARG A 273 -4.24 -23.34 10.58
N VAL A 274 -3.66 -23.36 9.39
CA VAL A 274 -2.31 -23.93 9.19
C VAL A 274 -1.21 -23.18 9.91
N PHE A 275 -1.50 -21.96 10.38
CA PHE A 275 -0.56 -21.11 11.11
C PHE A 275 -0.70 -21.22 12.66
N LEU A 276 -1.70 -21.95 13.13
CA LEU A 276 -1.95 -22.15 14.57
C LEU A 276 -1.22 -23.39 15.08
#